data_fe00de5b8151465a2e050b083c18d34e
#
_entry.id   fe00de5b8151465a2e050b083c18d34e
#
_cell.length_a   1.000
_cell.length_b   1.000
_cell.length_c   1.000
_cell.angle_alpha   90.00
_cell.angle_beta   90.00
_cell.angle_gamma   90.00
#
_symmetry.space_group_name_H-M   'P 1'
#
loop_
_entity.id
_entity.type
_entity.pdbx_description
1 polymer ?
#
loop_
_entity_poly.entity_id
_entity_poly.type
_entity_poly.pdbx_seq_one_letter_code
_entity_poly.pdbx_strand_id
1 'polypeptide(L)'
;CLCEQEPVGVLLDGTPLHTFSDSFKGARFVGINCVAAPTLSEQVSHLNNLLDDDVDIAAYGNVGYADSKVGWINTDAIEPERYASYALQWIDSGATIVGGCCGTTPETISAIHQQLKIRST
;
A
#
# COMPACT_ATOMS: atom_id res chain seq x y z
N CYS A 1 1.50 -8.33 -7.44
CA CYS A 1 1.27 -7.69 -6.12
C CYS A 1 1.82 -8.57 -5.00
N LEU A 2 2.28 -7.92 -3.96
CA LEU A 2 2.86 -8.56 -2.79
C LEU A 2 2.04 -8.23 -1.55
N CYS A 3 1.96 -9.18 -0.63
CA CYS A 3 1.43 -8.95 0.71
C CYS A 3 2.59 -9.03 1.69
N GLU A 4 2.73 -8.04 2.52
CA GLU A 4 3.77 -8.02 3.55
C GLU A 4 3.15 -8.16 4.92
N GLN A 5 3.92 -8.68 5.85
CA GLN A 5 3.53 -8.73 7.26
C GLN A 5 4.56 -7.98 8.10
N GLU A 6 4.25 -7.76 9.34
CA GLU A 6 5.22 -7.24 10.28
C GLU A 6 6.27 -8.32 10.61
N PRO A 7 7.57 -8.01 10.66
CA PRO A 7 8.15 -6.67 10.41
C PRO A 7 8.17 -6.29 8.93
N VAL A 8 8.38 -5.00 8.68
CA VAL A 8 8.45 -4.45 7.31
C VAL A 8 9.52 -5.17 6.49
N GLY A 9 9.20 -5.43 5.23
CA GLY A 9 10.13 -6.02 4.28
C GLY A 9 10.13 -7.53 4.24
N VAL A 10 9.12 -8.19 4.85
CA VAL A 10 8.96 -9.64 4.78
C VAL A 10 7.56 -10.01 4.28
N LEU A 11 7.48 -11.10 3.54
CA LEU A 11 6.21 -11.67 3.09
C LEU A 11 5.52 -12.41 4.25
N LEU A 12 4.27 -12.82 4.01
CA LEU A 12 3.48 -13.54 5.02
C LEU A 12 4.15 -14.83 5.50
N ASP A 13 4.95 -15.46 4.66
CA ASP A 13 5.70 -16.68 5.01
C ASP A 13 7.06 -16.39 5.68
N GLY A 14 7.36 -15.11 5.93
CA GLY A 14 8.62 -14.69 6.53
C GLY A 14 9.78 -14.47 5.56
N THR A 15 9.57 -14.65 4.26
CA THR A 15 10.63 -14.47 3.26
C THR A 15 10.93 -12.98 3.11
N PRO A 16 12.20 -12.54 3.24
CA PRO A 16 12.55 -11.13 3.01
C PRO A 16 12.34 -10.72 1.56
N LEU A 17 11.80 -9.53 1.33
CA LEU A 17 11.55 -9.01 -0.03
C LEU A 17 12.83 -8.88 -0.86
N HIS A 18 13.95 -8.53 -0.25
CA HIS A 18 15.21 -8.38 -0.99
C HIS A 18 15.63 -9.67 -1.71
N THR A 19 15.12 -10.82 -1.29
CA THR A 19 15.36 -12.11 -1.95
C THR A 19 14.88 -12.10 -3.40
N PHE A 20 13.86 -11.30 -3.70
CA PHE A 20 13.25 -11.22 -5.03
C PHE A 20 13.72 -10.02 -5.85
N SER A 21 14.74 -9.28 -5.39
CA SER A 21 15.20 -8.05 -6.07
C SER A 21 15.48 -8.27 -7.56
N ASP A 22 16.12 -9.38 -7.91
CA ASP A 22 16.43 -9.69 -9.31
C ASP A 22 15.17 -10.01 -10.13
N SER A 23 14.14 -10.58 -9.46
CA SER A 23 12.87 -10.92 -10.12
C SER A 23 12.06 -9.68 -10.50
N PHE A 24 12.32 -8.53 -9.86
CA PHE A 24 11.62 -7.29 -10.14
C PHE A 24 12.19 -6.53 -11.34
N LYS A 25 13.37 -6.92 -11.82
CA LYS A 25 14.01 -6.27 -12.97
C LYS A 25 13.16 -6.47 -14.22
N GLY A 26 12.92 -5.38 -14.95
CA GLY A 26 12.11 -5.42 -16.16
C GLY A 26 10.61 -5.37 -15.91
N ALA A 27 10.16 -5.38 -14.68
CA ALA A 27 8.75 -5.15 -14.37
C ALA A 27 8.39 -3.69 -14.64
N ARG A 28 7.18 -3.44 -15.12
CA ARG A 28 6.67 -2.08 -15.25
C ARG A 28 6.29 -1.50 -13.90
N PHE A 29 5.69 -2.31 -13.06
CA PHE A 29 5.40 -1.93 -11.69
C PHE A 29 5.43 -3.15 -10.78
N VAL A 30 5.68 -2.90 -9.51
CA VAL A 30 5.58 -3.90 -8.44
C VAL A 30 4.65 -3.30 -7.38
N GLY A 31 3.75 -4.10 -6.86
CA GLY A 31 2.73 -3.59 -5.94
C GLY A 31 2.67 -4.34 -4.62
N ILE A 32 2.23 -3.64 -3.60
CA ILE A 32 1.92 -4.19 -2.28
C ILE A 32 0.43 -4.01 -2.06
N ASN A 33 -0.25 -5.07 -1.62
CA ASN A 33 -1.68 -5.05 -1.37
C ASN A 33 -2.04 -5.85 -0.13
N CYS A 34 -3.26 -5.67 0.35
CA CYS A 34 -3.81 -6.40 1.50
C CYS A 34 -3.05 -6.16 2.81
N VAL A 35 -2.50 -4.97 2.95
CA VAL A 35 -1.84 -4.49 4.17
C VAL A 35 -2.67 -3.33 4.71
N ALA A 36 -2.78 -3.22 6.03
CA ALA A 36 -3.55 -2.14 6.65
C ALA A 36 -3.03 -0.77 6.20
N ALA A 37 -3.92 0.12 5.77
CA ALA A 37 -3.55 1.42 5.21
C ALA A 37 -2.56 2.21 6.06
N PRO A 38 -2.73 2.28 7.42
CA PRO A 38 -1.78 3.05 8.24
C PRO A 38 -0.34 2.55 8.23
N THR A 39 -0.12 1.27 7.91
CA THR A 39 1.24 0.68 7.92
C THR A 39 1.86 0.62 6.53
N LEU A 40 1.10 0.91 5.49
CA LEU A 40 1.54 0.67 4.11
C LEU A 40 2.64 1.63 3.66
N SER A 41 2.69 2.83 4.22
CA SER A 41 3.70 3.84 3.88
C SER A 41 5.14 3.32 4.11
N GLU A 42 5.38 2.66 5.23
CA GLU A 42 6.69 2.06 5.52
C GLU A 42 7.03 0.93 4.56
N GLN A 43 6.03 0.14 4.19
CA GLN A 43 6.19 -0.94 3.23
C GLN A 43 6.56 -0.42 1.85
N VAL A 44 5.89 0.65 1.40
CA VAL A 44 6.18 1.31 0.13
C VAL A 44 7.59 1.87 0.13
N SER A 45 8.00 2.54 1.21
CA SER A 45 9.33 3.11 1.34
C SER A 45 10.41 2.03 1.26
N HIS A 46 10.18 0.88 1.92
CA HIS A 46 11.09 -0.25 1.85
C HIS A 46 11.22 -0.78 0.41
N LEU A 47 10.08 -0.98 -0.26
CA LEU A 47 10.06 -1.46 -1.64
C LEU A 47 10.76 -0.46 -2.58
N ASN A 48 10.54 0.83 -2.37
CA ASN A 48 11.18 1.87 -3.17
C ASN A 48 12.71 1.80 -3.11
N ASN A 49 13.26 1.41 -1.98
CA ASN A 49 14.70 1.24 -1.80
C ASN A 49 15.25 -0.01 -2.51
N LEU A 50 14.39 -0.98 -2.81
CA LEU A 50 14.79 -2.22 -3.49
C LEU A 50 14.68 -2.15 -5.00
N LEU A 51 13.86 -1.24 -5.53
CA LEU A 51 13.55 -1.17 -6.96
C LEU A 51 14.41 -0.15 -7.69
N ASP A 52 14.61 -0.40 -8.98
CA ASP A 52 15.21 0.58 -9.89
C ASP A 52 14.22 1.73 -10.14
N ASP A 53 14.75 2.90 -10.51
CA ASP A 53 13.93 4.12 -10.68
C ASP A 53 12.88 4.00 -11.79
N ASP A 54 13.07 3.09 -12.74
CA ASP A 54 12.15 2.88 -13.85
C ASP A 54 10.99 1.93 -13.52
N VAL A 55 10.94 1.38 -12.30
CA VAL A 55 9.87 0.49 -11.85
C VAL A 55 8.90 1.27 -10.97
N ASP A 56 7.65 1.33 -11.39
CA ASP A 56 6.60 2.00 -10.61
C ASP A 56 6.15 1.15 -9.43
N ILE A 57 5.60 1.79 -8.41
CA ILE A 57 5.08 1.11 -7.21
C ILE A 57 3.58 1.33 -7.11
N ALA A 58 2.85 0.22 -6.97
CA ALA A 58 1.41 0.24 -6.71
C ALA A 58 1.14 -0.10 -5.25
N ALA A 59 0.20 0.61 -4.64
CA ALA A 59 -0.17 0.42 -3.24
C ALA A 59 -1.69 0.36 -3.09
N TYR A 60 -2.20 -0.77 -2.58
CA TYR A 60 -3.63 -1.02 -2.38
C TYR A 60 -3.85 -1.51 -0.95
N GLY A 61 -4.20 -0.59 -0.06
CA GLY A 61 -4.35 -0.89 1.36
C GLY A 61 -5.74 -1.37 1.76
N ASN A 62 -5.79 -2.06 2.90
CA ASN A 62 -7.04 -2.45 3.56
C ASN A 62 -7.50 -1.35 4.51
N VAL A 63 -8.81 -1.31 4.77
CA VAL A 63 -9.37 -0.40 5.81
C VAL A 63 -9.08 -0.91 7.23
N GLY A 64 -8.64 -2.14 7.37
CA GLY A 64 -8.35 -2.76 8.66
C GLY A 64 -7.40 -3.92 8.50
N TYR A 65 -7.39 -4.80 9.49
CA TYR A 65 -6.49 -5.97 9.48
C TYR A 65 -7.16 -7.17 10.13
N ALA A 66 -6.67 -8.37 9.77
CA ALA A 66 -7.15 -9.61 10.37
C ALA A 66 -6.53 -9.80 11.75
N ASP A 67 -7.35 -10.22 12.70
CA ASP A 67 -6.93 -10.53 14.07
C ASP A 67 -7.36 -11.95 14.42
N SER A 68 -6.47 -12.72 15.01
CA SER A 68 -6.73 -14.15 15.30
C SER A 68 -7.82 -14.37 16.35
N LYS A 69 -8.13 -13.38 17.17
CA LYS A 69 -9.13 -13.50 18.25
C LYS A 69 -10.49 -12.98 17.86
N VAL A 70 -10.53 -11.83 17.16
CA VAL A 70 -11.81 -11.15 16.85
C VAL A 70 -12.15 -11.19 15.36
N GLY A 71 -11.25 -11.69 14.52
CA GLY A 71 -11.44 -11.81 13.06
C GLY A 71 -10.96 -10.60 12.31
N TRP A 72 -11.67 -9.50 12.36
CA TRP A 72 -11.32 -8.28 11.62
C TRP A 72 -11.42 -7.06 12.52
N ILE A 73 -10.44 -6.20 12.45
CA ILE A 73 -10.40 -4.93 13.19
C ILE A 73 -10.28 -3.79 12.19
N ASN A 74 -11.23 -2.86 12.18
CA ASN A 74 -11.16 -1.65 11.36
C ASN A 74 -10.21 -0.63 11.99
N THR A 75 -9.45 0.06 11.14
CA THR A 75 -8.70 1.26 11.51
C THR A 75 -9.54 2.50 11.13
N ASP A 76 -9.01 3.70 11.37
CA ASP A 76 -9.65 4.93 10.92
C ASP A 76 -9.69 5.05 9.39
N ALA A 77 -8.96 4.21 8.68
CA ALA A 77 -8.98 4.16 7.22
C ALA A 77 -10.33 3.69 6.64
N ILE A 78 -11.25 3.22 7.50
CA ILE A 78 -12.63 2.96 7.08
C ILE A 78 -13.31 4.24 6.58
N GLU A 79 -12.89 5.40 7.09
CA GLU A 79 -13.37 6.70 6.61
C GLU A 79 -12.68 7.06 5.31
N PRO A 80 -13.43 7.33 4.20
CA PRO A 80 -12.82 7.58 2.90
C PRO A 80 -11.78 8.71 2.91
N GLU A 81 -12.04 9.78 3.65
CA GLU A 81 -11.12 10.91 3.74
C GLU A 81 -9.82 10.54 4.45
N ARG A 82 -9.92 9.71 5.49
CA ARG A 82 -8.74 9.20 6.19
C ARG A 82 -7.94 8.26 5.29
N TYR A 83 -8.62 7.39 4.58
CA TYR A 83 -7.97 6.49 3.64
C TYR A 83 -7.22 7.30 2.58
N ALA A 84 -7.84 8.35 2.05
CA ALA A 84 -7.20 9.22 1.06
C ALA A 84 -5.95 9.89 1.62
N SER A 85 -5.95 10.29 2.89
CA SER A 85 -4.76 10.84 3.56
C SER A 85 -3.62 9.82 3.60
N TYR A 86 -3.93 8.55 3.89
CA TYR A 86 -2.92 7.49 3.85
C TYR A 86 -2.40 7.28 2.42
N ALA A 87 -3.27 7.31 1.42
CA ALA A 87 -2.86 7.17 0.03
C ALA A 87 -1.86 8.26 -0.38
N LEU A 88 -2.05 9.49 0.08
CA LEU A 88 -1.09 10.57 -0.15
C LEU A 88 0.27 10.29 0.50
N GLN A 89 0.28 9.68 1.69
CA GLN A 89 1.51 9.25 2.33
C GLN A 89 2.23 8.17 1.52
N TRP A 90 1.49 7.24 0.94
CA TRP A 90 2.10 6.21 0.07
C TRP A 90 2.76 6.85 -1.14
N ILE A 91 2.13 7.87 -1.73
CA ILE A 91 2.72 8.61 -2.85
C ILE A 91 4.00 9.30 -2.41
N ASP A 92 4.00 9.95 -1.25
CA ASP A 92 5.19 10.59 -0.71
C ASP A 92 6.32 9.60 -0.43
N SER A 93 5.97 8.34 -0.17
CA SER A 93 6.94 7.25 0.07
C SER A 93 7.44 6.60 -1.22
N GLY A 94 6.85 6.93 -2.37
CA GLY A 94 7.32 6.42 -3.66
C GLY A 94 6.27 5.76 -4.55
N ALA A 95 5.02 5.58 -4.08
CA ALA A 95 3.97 4.98 -4.90
C ALA A 95 3.51 5.95 -6.00
N THR A 96 3.29 5.41 -7.19
CA THR A 96 2.74 6.16 -8.33
C THR A 96 1.35 5.66 -8.73
N ILE A 97 0.97 4.49 -8.24
CA ILE A 97 -0.33 3.89 -8.49
C ILE A 97 -0.95 3.58 -7.13
N VAL A 98 -2.14 4.11 -6.86
CA VAL A 98 -2.82 3.88 -5.58
C VAL A 98 -4.25 3.43 -5.84
N GLY A 99 -4.76 2.59 -4.96
CA GLY A 99 -6.12 2.07 -5.06
C GLY A 99 -6.55 1.49 -3.72
N GLY A 100 -7.44 0.53 -3.77
CA GLY A 100 -8.00 -0.08 -2.57
C GLY A 100 -7.96 -1.60 -2.60
N CYS A 101 -8.10 -2.19 -1.42
CA CYS A 101 -8.20 -3.62 -1.24
C CYS A 101 -9.37 -3.91 -0.28
N CYS A 102 -9.19 -4.75 0.72
CA CYS A 102 -10.30 -5.19 1.58
C CYS A 102 -10.98 -4.04 2.32
N GLY A 103 -12.28 -3.98 2.20
CA GLY A 103 -13.14 -2.99 2.88
C GLY A 103 -13.23 -1.64 2.19
N THR A 104 -12.52 -1.41 1.10
CA THR A 104 -12.63 -0.16 0.34
C THR A 104 -13.88 -0.16 -0.52
N THR A 105 -14.38 1.03 -0.82
CA THR A 105 -15.63 1.26 -1.55
C THR A 105 -15.38 2.27 -2.67
N PRO A 106 -16.37 2.48 -3.58
CA PRO A 106 -16.26 3.56 -4.56
C PRO A 106 -16.04 4.94 -3.93
N GLU A 107 -16.62 5.18 -2.76
CA GLU A 107 -16.42 6.43 -2.02
C GLU A 107 -14.96 6.62 -1.61
N THR A 108 -14.29 5.52 -1.24
CA THR A 108 -12.85 5.54 -0.93
C THR A 108 -12.04 6.05 -2.14
N ILE A 109 -12.31 5.48 -3.31
CA ILE A 109 -11.60 5.86 -4.54
C ILE A 109 -11.93 7.30 -4.93
N SER A 110 -13.18 7.71 -4.78
CA SER A 110 -13.60 9.09 -5.04
C SER A 110 -12.84 10.08 -4.16
N ALA A 111 -12.68 9.77 -2.88
CA ALA A 111 -11.94 10.61 -1.94
C ALA A 111 -10.47 10.74 -2.35
N ILE A 112 -9.84 9.64 -2.75
CA ILE A 112 -8.46 9.67 -3.26
C ILE A 112 -8.36 10.58 -4.48
N HIS A 113 -9.27 10.41 -5.42
CA HIS A 113 -9.28 11.20 -6.64
C HIS A 113 -9.42 12.71 -6.36
N GLN A 114 -10.31 13.07 -5.45
CA GLN A 114 -10.48 14.47 -5.03
C GLN A 114 -9.23 15.05 -4.42
N GLN A 115 -8.57 14.31 -3.53
CA GLN A 115 -7.32 14.76 -2.91
C GLN A 115 -6.20 14.92 -3.93
N LEU A 116 -6.12 14.03 -4.90
CA LEU A 116 -5.11 14.15 -5.97
C LEU A 116 -5.35 15.38 -6.83
N LYS A 117 -6.60 15.72 -7.12
CA LYS A 117 -6.95 16.95 -7.85
C LYS A 117 -6.51 18.20 -7.09
N ILE A 118 -6.80 18.25 -5.79
CA ILE A 118 -6.40 19.38 -4.94
C ILE A 118 -4.89 19.52 -4.93
N ARG A 119 -4.17 18.40 -4.78
CA ARG A 119 -2.72 18.38 -4.71
C ARG A 119 -2.06 18.81 -6.03
N SER A 120 -2.69 18.54 -7.17
CA SER A 120 -2.18 18.87 -8.51
C SER A 120 -2.30 20.35 -8.83
N THR A 121 -3.15 21.07 -8.12
CA THR A 121 -3.34 22.52 -8.31
C THR A 121 -2.47 23.32 -7.38
#